data_dfcb3081a76724e5b9ebade24f407e97
#
_entry.id   dfcb3081a76724e5b9ebade24f407e97
#
_cell.length_a   1.000
_cell.length_b   1.000
_cell.length_c   1.000
_cell.angle_alpha   90.00
_cell.angle_beta   90.00
_cell.angle_gamma   90.00
#
_symmetry.space_group_name_H-M   'P 1'
#
loop_
_entity.id
_entity.type
_entity.pdbx_description
1 polymer ?
#
loop_
_entity_poly.entity_id
_entity_poly.type
_entity_poly.pdbx_seq_one_letter_code
_entity_poly.pdbx_strand_id
1 'polypeptide(L)'
;MIEYYCTKLKEGDSLEIESEVKRITEFLSVIIKTYKFAGALIGISGGIDSAVVLALLERAIGSTRIKAINLPERDSSKESIKDALLVCEHFGINCEVQSITGALRKLGVYSLFPPALFIPESIKVAYSRNRWNRYREPYLNDLKNEGDELFLKGVAYYRAKHRIRMTKMYLEAEKCGYCVVGTTNKTEEM
;
A
#
# COMPACT_ATOMS: atom_id res chain seq x y z
N MET A 1 20.28 -10.97 -8.17
CA MET A 1 20.65 -9.86 -7.26
C MET A 1 19.54 -9.55 -6.24
N ILE A 2 18.29 -9.58 -6.62
CA ILE A 2 17.14 -9.40 -5.69
C ILE A 2 17.06 -10.56 -4.69
N GLU A 3 17.24 -11.81 -5.12
CA GLU A 3 17.27 -12.99 -4.25
C GLU A 3 18.38 -12.97 -3.18
N TYR A 4 19.52 -12.34 -3.48
CA TYR A 4 20.65 -12.24 -2.54
C TYR A 4 20.32 -11.38 -1.31
N TYR A 5 19.44 -10.38 -1.46
CA TYR A 5 19.03 -9.51 -0.34
C TYR A 5 17.91 -10.10 0.52
N CYS A 6 17.09 -10.99 -0.02
CA CYS A 6 16.00 -11.64 0.73
C CYS A 6 16.48 -12.78 1.64
N THR A 7 17.62 -13.42 1.35
CA THR A 7 18.07 -14.63 2.07
C THR A 7 18.88 -14.38 3.34
N LYS A 8 19.22 -13.15 3.71
CA LYS A 8 20.12 -12.84 4.84
C LYS A 8 19.47 -12.46 6.17
N LEU A 9 18.16 -12.45 6.27
CA LEU A 9 17.47 -12.23 7.57
C LEU A 9 17.27 -13.59 8.25
N LYS A 10 18.25 -14.02 9.04
CA LYS A 10 18.09 -15.15 9.97
C LYS A 10 17.19 -14.71 11.14
N GLU A 11 16.23 -15.54 11.47
CA GLU A 11 15.42 -15.40 12.70
C GLU A 11 16.36 -15.36 13.91
N GLY A 12 16.27 -14.29 14.69
CA GLY A 12 16.93 -14.18 16.00
C GLY A 12 17.98 -13.11 16.17
N ASP A 13 18.44 -12.42 15.12
CA ASP A 13 19.37 -11.29 15.31
C ASP A 13 18.62 -10.03 15.71
N SER A 14 19.09 -9.43 16.82
CA SER A 14 18.65 -8.08 17.20
C SER A 14 18.93 -7.15 16.01
N LEU A 15 17.85 -6.65 15.39
CA LEU A 15 17.96 -5.71 14.27
C LEU A 15 18.67 -4.46 14.79
N GLU A 16 19.93 -4.25 14.36
CA GLU A 16 20.56 -2.94 14.47
C GLU A 16 19.83 -2.02 13.48
N ILE A 17 18.87 -1.25 13.99
CA ILE A 17 17.97 -0.41 13.20
C ILE A 17 18.74 0.48 12.22
N GLU A 18 19.86 1.06 12.66
CA GLU A 18 20.70 1.92 11.83
C GLU A 18 21.33 1.18 10.66
N SER A 19 21.80 -0.04 10.89
CA SER A 19 22.36 -0.92 9.86
C SER A 19 21.33 -1.28 8.80
N GLU A 20 20.10 -1.58 9.23
CA GLU A 20 19.01 -1.94 8.33
C GLU A 20 18.51 -0.72 7.54
N VAL A 21 18.38 0.43 8.16
CA VAL A 21 18.05 1.70 7.48
C VAL A 21 19.09 1.98 6.39
N LYS A 22 20.38 1.87 6.69
CA LYS A 22 21.46 2.07 5.73
C LYS A 22 21.34 1.08 4.57
N ARG A 23 21.15 -0.19 4.86
CA ARG A 23 21.01 -1.25 3.83
C ARG A 23 19.85 -0.98 2.88
N ILE A 24 18.68 -0.58 3.41
CA ILE A 24 17.51 -0.31 2.58
C ILE A 24 17.70 0.97 1.75
N THR A 25 18.23 2.04 2.33
CA THR A 25 18.47 3.30 1.61
C THR A 25 19.51 3.14 0.49
N GLU A 26 20.58 2.39 0.72
CA GLU A 26 21.57 2.03 -0.31
C GLU A 26 20.93 1.22 -1.43
N PHE A 27 20.12 0.20 -1.10
CA PHE A 27 19.39 -0.60 -2.09
C PHE A 27 18.49 0.28 -2.98
N LEU A 28 17.66 1.14 -2.38
CA LEU A 28 16.77 2.05 -3.12
C LEU A 28 17.56 2.97 -4.05
N SER A 29 18.64 3.57 -3.56
CA SER A 29 19.50 4.45 -4.35
C SER A 29 20.16 3.72 -5.52
N VAL A 30 20.66 2.50 -5.29
CA VAL A 30 21.30 1.67 -6.33
C VAL A 30 20.29 1.28 -7.41
N ILE A 31 19.09 0.82 -7.05
CA ILE A 31 18.06 0.45 -8.02
C ILE A 31 17.68 1.64 -8.89
N ILE A 32 17.37 2.80 -8.29
CA ILE A 32 16.99 4.01 -9.02
C ILE A 32 18.07 4.46 -10.00
N LYS A 33 19.34 4.40 -9.57
CA LYS A 33 20.49 4.72 -10.43
C LYS A 33 20.68 3.69 -11.55
N THR A 34 20.69 2.40 -11.22
CA THR A 34 20.98 1.32 -12.17
C THR A 34 19.98 1.30 -13.32
N TYR A 35 18.71 1.48 -13.01
CA TYR A 35 17.64 1.47 -14.02
C TYR A 35 17.36 2.88 -14.58
N LYS A 36 18.15 3.89 -14.20
CA LYS A 36 18.06 5.28 -14.71
C LYS A 36 16.70 5.93 -14.51
N PHE A 37 16.00 5.59 -13.43
CA PHE A 37 14.76 6.27 -13.08
C PHE A 37 15.05 7.73 -12.68
N ALA A 38 14.19 8.65 -13.11
CA ALA A 38 14.29 10.06 -12.74
C ALA A 38 13.99 10.28 -11.24
N GLY A 39 13.19 9.42 -10.64
CA GLY A 39 12.81 9.46 -9.23
C GLY A 39 11.97 8.23 -8.82
N ALA A 40 11.25 8.36 -7.72
CA ALA A 40 10.35 7.34 -7.18
C ALA A 40 8.95 7.88 -6.94
N LEU A 41 7.93 7.05 -7.21
CA LEU A 41 6.53 7.30 -6.83
C LEU A 41 6.13 6.35 -5.72
N ILE A 42 5.50 6.88 -4.69
CA ILE A 42 4.99 6.12 -3.56
C ILE A 42 3.53 6.46 -3.27
N GLY A 43 2.73 5.42 -2.95
CA GLY A 43 1.38 5.56 -2.44
C GLY A 43 1.38 5.78 -0.94
N ILE A 44 0.78 6.87 -0.46
CA ILE A 44 0.68 7.18 0.97
C ILE A 44 -0.74 6.91 1.46
N SER A 45 -0.88 5.98 2.39
CA SER A 45 -2.18 5.58 2.96
C SER A 45 -2.56 6.33 4.22
N GLY A 46 -1.61 7.02 4.87
CA GLY A 46 -1.74 7.54 6.24
C GLY A 46 -1.36 6.51 7.31
N GLY A 47 -1.02 5.27 6.93
CA GLY A 47 -0.51 4.24 7.84
C GLY A 47 1.01 4.30 8.01
N ILE A 48 1.49 3.66 9.10
CA ILE A 48 2.90 3.68 9.50
C ILE A 48 3.83 3.09 8.42
N ASP A 49 3.44 2.00 7.75
CA ASP A 49 4.30 1.36 6.74
C ASP A 49 4.63 2.32 5.59
N SER A 50 3.62 3.03 5.07
CA SER A 50 3.83 4.02 4.01
C SER A 50 4.67 5.22 4.48
N ALA A 51 4.55 5.62 5.74
CA ALA A 51 5.36 6.69 6.32
C ALA A 51 6.82 6.28 6.47
N VAL A 52 7.09 5.05 6.95
CA VAL A 52 8.45 4.51 7.06
C VAL A 52 9.12 4.41 5.69
N VAL A 53 8.43 3.88 4.68
CA VAL A 53 9.00 3.78 3.33
C VAL A 53 9.25 5.16 2.72
N LEU A 54 8.39 6.15 2.98
CA LEU A 54 8.63 7.54 2.55
C LEU A 54 9.89 8.12 3.18
N ALA A 55 10.09 7.91 4.49
CA ALA A 55 11.29 8.34 5.21
C ALA A 55 12.57 7.70 4.65
N LEU A 56 12.52 6.41 4.32
CA LEU A 56 13.64 5.69 3.72
C LEU A 56 13.94 6.20 2.30
N LEU A 57 12.91 6.48 1.51
CA LEU A 57 13.06 7.07 0.18
C LEU A 57 13.67 8.47 0.25
N GLU A 58 13.20 9.31 1.18
CA GLU A 58 13.73 10.66 1.37
C GLU A 58 15.24 10.60 1.68
N ARG A 59 15.66 9.74 2.58
CA ARG A 59 17.08 9.52 2.88
C ARG A 59 17.88 8.96 1.70
N ALA A 60 17.26 8.14 0.85
CA ALA A 60 17.94 7.50 -0.27
C ALA A 60 18.17 8.42 -1.47
N ILE A 61 17.20 9.29 -1.80
CA ILE A 61 17.21 10.07 -3.06
C ILE A 61 16.83 11.55 -2.89
N GLY A 62 16.47 11.99 -1.69
CA GLY A 62 16.01 13.35 -1.41
C GLY A 62 14.58 13.62 -1.82
N SER A 63 13.91 14.55 -1.12
CA SER A 63 12.48 14.86 -1.29
C SER A 63 12.11 15.33 -2.70
N THR A 64 13.00 16.04 -3.40
CA THR A 64 12.75 16.59 -4.74
C THR A 64 12.57 15.53 -5.83
N ARG A 65 13.01 14.31 -5.60
CA ARG A 65 12.91 13.18 -6.53
C ARG A 65 11.81 12.20 -6.16
N ILE A 66 10.93 12.57 -5.22
CA ILE A 66 9.83 11.74 -4.77
C ILE A 66 8.50 12.36 -5.16
N LYS A 67 7.64 11.56 -5.76
CA LYS A 67 6.23 11.88 -6.00
C LYS A 67 5.38 11.04 -5.05
N ALA A 68 4.68 11.70 -4.11
CA ALA A 68 3.74 11.06 -3.22
C ALA A 68 2.31 11.19 -3.74
N ILE A 69 1.56 10.10 -3.72
CA ILE A 69 0.16 10.09 -4.16
C ILE A 69 -0.72 9.41 -3.12
N ASN A 70 -1.83 10.05 -2.75
CA ASN A 70 -2.89 9.43 -1.95
C ASN A 70 -4.08 9.10 -2.85
N LEU A 71 -4.54 7.86 -2.84
CA LEU A 71 -5.58 7.33 -3.73
C LEU A 71 -6.82 6.91 -2.94
N PRO A 72 -7.60 7.89 -2.41
CA PRO A 72 -8.81 7.58 -1.66
C PRO A 72 -9.92 7.07 -2.58
N GLU A 73 -10.81 6.30 -1.98
CA GLU A 73 -12.03 5.84 -2.63
C GLU A 73 -13.24 6.06 -1.71
N ARG A 74 -14.44 5.67 -2.14
CA ARG A 74 -15.72 5.91 -1.45
C ARG A 74 -15.70 5.62 0.06
N ASP A 75 -15.03 4.54 0.45
CA ASP A 75 -15.01 4.03 1.82
C ASP A 75 -13.75 4.45 2.61
N SER A 76 -12.88 5.29 2.03
CA SER A 76 -11.69 5.82 2.72
C SER A 76 -12.07 6.84 3.78
N SER A 77 -11.41 6.78 4.94
CA SER A 77 -11.66 7.74 6.03
C SER A 77 -11.02 9.11 5.73
N LYS A 78 -11.62 10.17 6.25
CA LYS A 78 -11.05 11.52 6.14
C LYS A 78 -9.77 11.66 6.97
N GLU A 79 -9.69 10.92 8.06
CA GLU A 79 -8.55 10.88 8.97
C GLU A 79 -7.32 10.33 8.24
N SER A 80 -7.45 9.21 7.54
CA SER A 80 -6.33 8.62 6.77
C SER A 80 -5.81 9.55 5.68
N ILE A 81 -6.67 10.36 5.06
CA ILE A 81 -6.24 11.37 4.08
C ILE A 81 -5.45 12.48 4.77
N LYS A 82 -5.91 12.99 5.93
CA LYS A 82 -5.20 14.00 6.71
C LYS A 82 -3.83 13.50 7.17
N ASP A 83 -3.76 12.27 7.68
CA ASP A 83 -2.52 11.67 8.13
C ASP A 83 -1.53 11.49 6.98
N ALA A 84 -2.01 11.11 5.80
CA ALA A 84 -1.18 11.04 4.59
C ALA A 84 -0.58 12.39 4.21
N LEU A 85 -1.37 13.47 4.28
CA LEU A 85 -0.91 14.82 3.99
C LEU A 85 0.10 15.31 5.03
N LEU A 86 -0.15 15.08 6.34
CA LEU A 86 0.76 15.43 7.42
C LEU A 86 2.12 14.76 7.28
N VAL A 87 2.13 13.47 6.97
CA VAL A 87 3.38 12.72 6.74
C VAL A 87 4.16 13.33 5.58
N CYS A 88 3.52 13.63 4.46
CA CYS A 88 4.19 14.23 3.32
C CYS A 88 4.71 15.65 3.62
N GLU A 89 3.92 16.47 4.32
CA GLU A 89 4.32 17.82 4.75
C GLU A 89 5.56 17.77 5.65
N HIS A 90 5.64 16.82 6.59
CA HIS A 90 6.79 16.64 7.47
C HIS A 90 8.11 16.45 6.69
N PHE A 91 8.06 15.75 5.56
CA PHE A 91 9.23 15.53 4.69
C PHE A 91 9.39 16.58 3.58
N GLY A 92 8.56 17.62 3.55
CA GLY A 92 8.57 18.64 2.51
C GLY A 92 8.20 18.11 1.12
N ILE A 93 7.39 17.05 1.07
CA ILE A 93 6.97 16.39 -0.17
C ILE A 93 5.51 16.73 -0.45
N ASN A 94 5.22 17.20 -1.67
CA ASN A 94 3.84 17.45 -2.09
C ASN A 94 3.09 16.13 -2.31
N CYS A 95 1.96 15.94 -1.63
CA CYS A 95 1.09 14.76 -1.79
C CYS A 95 -0.09 15.09 -2.71
N GLU A 96 -0.14 14.43 -3.87
CA GLU A 96 -1.29 14.53 -4.76
C GLU A 96 -2.42 13.63 -4.30
N VAL A 97 -3.59 14.20 -4.01
CA VAL A 97 -4.79 13.42 -3.65
C VAL A 97 -5.63 13.21 -4.89
N GLN A 98 -5.74 11.96 -5.36
CA GLN A 98 -6.48 11.61 -6.57
C GLN A 98 -7.49 10.49 -6.29
N SER A 99 -8.79 10.79 -6.28
CA SER A 99 -9.84 9.80 -6.02
C SER A 99 -9.95 8.76 -7.14
N ILE A 100 -9.95 7.48 -6.75
CA ILE A 100 -10.20 6.36 -7.66
C ILE A 100 -11.67 5.89 -7.67
N THR A 101 -12.55 6.57 -6.93
CA THR A 101 -13.98 6.23 -6.82
C THR A 101 -14.67 6.11 -8.19
N GLY A 102 -14.35 7.02 -9.11
CA GLY A 102 -14.94 7.02 -10.46
C GLY A 102 -14.60 5.76 -11.26
N ALA A 103 -13.35 5.32 -11.21
CA ALA A 103 -12.89 4.10 -11.88
C ALA A 103 -13.56 2.86 -11.30
N LEU A 104 -13.57 2.74 -9.96
CA LEU A 104 -14.21 1.61 -9.26
C LEU A 104 -15.72 1.54 -9.52
N ARG A 105 -16.39 2.69 -9.63
CA ARG A 105 -17.81 2.77 -9.97
C ARG A 105 -18.09 2.27 -11.39
N LYS A 106 -17.30 2.71 -12.36
CA LYS A 106 -17.43 2.29 -13.77
C LYS A 106 -17.17 0.80 -13.95
N LEU A 107 -16.30 0.20 -13.15
CA LEU A 107 -16.06 -1.24 -13.14
C LEU A 107 -17.12 -2.05 -12.38
N GLY A 108 -18.15 -1.41 -11.83
CA GLY A 108 -19.20 -2.10 -11.08
C GLY A 108 -18.77 -2.61 -9.69
N VAL A 109 -17.60 -2.23 -9.19
CA VAL A 109 -17.09 -2.72 -7.89
C VAL A 109 -18.07 -2.38 -6.76
N TYR A 110 -18.67 -1.21 -6.79
CA TYR A 110 -19.60 -0.77 -5.75
C TYR A 110 -21.01 -1.37 -5.84
N SER A 111 -21.32 -2.14 -6.88
CA SER A 111 -22.54 -2.94 -6.91
C SER A 111 -22.45 -4.20 -6.05
N LEU A 112 -21.23 -4.62 -5.71
CA LEU A 112 -21.00 -5.81 -4.87
C LEU A 112 -21.37 -5.57 -3.40
N PHE A 113 -21.21 -4.33 -2.90
CA PHE A 113 -21.51 -3.97 -1.51
C PHE A 113 -22.06 -2.54 -1.40
N PRO A 114 -23.02 -2.30 -0.49
CA PRO A 114 -23.52 -0.96 -0.18
C PRO A 114 -22.41 -0.07 0.42
N PRO A 115 -22.60 1.27 0.40
CA PRO A 115 -21.66 2.20 1.02
C PRO A 115 -21.47 1.88 2.51
N ALA A 116 -20.21 1.82 2.94
CA ALA A 116 -19.86 1.57 4.34
C ALA A 116 -20.31 2.70 5.29
N LEU A 117 -20.67 3.87 4.73
CA LEU A 117 -21.12 5.05 5.49
C LEU A 117 -22.41 4.81 6.30
N PHE A 118 -23.26 3.89 5.84
CA PHE A 118 -24.53 3.55 6.52
C PHE A 118 -24.39 2.42 7.54
N ILE A 119 -23.20 1.85 7.71
CA ILE A 119 -22.97 0.73 8.62
C ILE A 119 -22.15 1.25 9.81
N PRO A 120 -22.67 1.21 11.05
CA PRO A 120 -21.91 1.56 12.25
C PRO A 120 -20.60 0.78 12.35
N GLU A 121 -19.55 1.43 12.85
CA GLU A 121 -18.19 0.84 12.93
C GLU A 121 -18.17 -0.46 13.73
N SER A 122 -18.94 -0.51 14.83
CA SER A 122 -19.14 -1.71 15.66
C SER A 122 -19.68 -2.90 14.85
N ILE A 123 -20.60 -2.64 13.91
CA ILE A 123 -21.16 -3.69 13.05
C ILE A 123 -20.14 -4.12 12.00
N LYS A 124 -19.37 -3.19 11.45
CA LYS A 124 -18.28 -3.51 10.50
C LYS A 124 -17.23 -4.41 11.13
N VAL A 125 -16.78 -4.06 12.33
CA VAL A 125 -15.78 -4.83 13.09
C VAL A 125 -16.34 -6.19 13.49
N ALA A 126 -17.56 -6.26 14.02
CA ALA A 126 -18.20 -7.52 14.39
C ALA A 126 -18.42 -8.43 13.17
N TYR A 127 -18.85 -7.85 12.04
CA TYR A 127 -19.05 -8.58 10.78
C TYR A 127 -17.73 -9.13 10.24
N SER A 128 -16.69 -8.31 10.21
CA SER A 128 -15.35 -8.73 9.79
C SER A 128 -14.81 -9.83 10.70
N ARG A 129 -14.86 -9.63 12.04
CA ARG A 129 -14.40 -10.62 13.02
C ARG A 129 -15.16 -11.93 12.92
N ASN A 130 -16.49 -11.91 12.85
CA ASN A 130 -17.31 -13.10 12.72
C ASN A 130 -17.06 -13.82 11.41
N ARG A 131 -16.79 -13.08 10.35
CA ARG A 131 -16.49 -13.62 9.04
C ARG A 131 -15.11 -14.27 9.00
N TRP A 132 -14.08 -13.63 9.57
CA TRP A 132 -12.74 -14.21 9.72
C TRP A 132 -12.76 -15.47 10.62
N ASN A 133 -13.49 -15.43 11.72
CA ASN A 133 -13.60 -16.56 12.64
C ASN A 133 -14.40 -17.75 12.08
N ARG A 134 -15.26 -17.55 11.06
CA ARG A 134 -16.02 -18.61 10.41
C ARG A 134 -15.15 -19.52 9.55
N TYR A 135 -14.05 -18.99 9.02
CA TYR A 135 -13.09 -19.76 8.24
C TYR A 135 -11.90 -20.14 9.12
N ARG A 136 -11.58 -21.45 9.15
CA ARG A 136 -10.51 -21.98 9.98
C ARG A 136 -9.13 -21.40 9.63
N GLU A 137 -8.96 -21.03 8.34
CA GLU A 137 -7.74 -20.42 7.79
C GLU A 137 -8.12 -19.36 6.74
N PRO A 138 -8.63 -18.19 7.16
CA PRO A 138 -9.17 -17.20 6.23
C PRO A 138 -8.13 -16.68 5.23
N TYR A 139 -6.87 -16.59 5.64
CA TYR A 139 -5.77 -16.17 4.76
C TYR A 139 -5.49 -17.19 3.65
N LEU A 140 -5.42 -18.49 3.98
CA LEU A 140 -5.23 -19.55 2.99
C LEU A 140 -6.43 -19.67 2.05
N ASN A 141 -7.65 -19.51 2.55
CA ASN A 141 -8.86 -19.50 1.73
C ASN A 141 -8.86 -18.30 0.77
N ASP A 142 -8.39 -17.12 1.22
CA ASP A 142 -8.22 -15.95 0.34
C ASP A 142 -7.20 -16.24 -0.77
N LEU A 143 -6.04 -16.80 -0.44
CA LEU A 143 -5.01 -17.17 -1.43
C LEU A 143 -5.51 -18.21 -2.45
N LYS A 144 -6.25 -19.20 -1.98
CA LYS A 144 -6.79 -20.28 -2.84
C LYS A 144 -8.07 -19.88 -3.58
N ASN A 145 -8.65 -18.70 -3.28
CA ASN A 145 -9.99 -18.29 -3.72
C ASN A 145 -11.09 -19.30 -3.32
N GLU A 146 -10.95 -19.90 -2.16
CA GLU A 146 -11.92 -20.87 -1.60
C GLU A 146 -12.83 -20.16 -0.59
N GLY A 147 -14.15 -20.35 -0.69
CA GLY A 147 -15.14 -19.77 0.23
C GLY A 147 -16.53 -19.73 -0.36
N ASP A 148 -17.48 -19.30 0.45
CA ASP A 148 -18.84 -19.06 -0.04
C ASP A 148 -18.93 -17.87 -1.01
N GLU A 149 -20.05 -17.72 -1.70
CA GLU A 149 -20.27 -16.65 -2.69
C GLU A 149 -20.03 -15.25 -2.08
N LEU A 150 -20.44 -15.04 -0.84
CA LEU A 150 -20.27 -13.76 -0.15
C LEU A 150 -18.80 -13.48 0.18
N PHE A 151 -18.04 -14.52 0.54
CA PHE A 151 -16.60 -14.41 0.74
C PHE A 151 -15.88 -14.03 -0.56
N LEU A 152 -16.16 -14.73 -1.63
CA LEU A 152 -15.57 -14.47 -2.94
C LEU A 152 -15.93 -13.06 -3.47
N LYS A 153 -17.16 -12.59 -3.26
CA LYS A 153 -17.54 -11.19 -3.54
C LYS A 153 -16.70 -10.20 -2.73
N GLY A 154 -16.43 -10.49 -1.45
CA GLY A 154 -15.57 -9.67 -0.58
C GLY A 154 -14.13 -9.61 -1.07
N VAL A 155 -13.57 -10.76 -1.45
CA VAL A 155 -12.24 -10.86 -2.04
C VAL A 155 -12.15 -10.06 -3.35
N ALA A 156 -13.12 -10.23 -4.24
CA ALA A 156 -13.18 -9.48 -5.50
C ALA A 156 -13.26 -7.96 -5.27
N TYR A 157 -14.11 -7.53 -4.33
CA TYR A 157 -14.26 -6.13 -3.94
C TYR A 157 -12.97 -5.51 -3.43
N TYR A 158 -12.29 -6.18 -2.51
CA TYR A 158 -11.05 -5.71 -1.91
C TYR A 158 -9.90 -5.68 -2.93
N ARG A 159 -9.68 -6.80 -3.63
CA ARG A 159 -8.60 -6.91 -4.63
C ARG A 159 -8.76 -5.95 -5.79
N ALA A 160 -9.99 -5.67 -6.25
CA ALA A 160 -10.24 -4.68 -7.30
C ALA A 160 -9.74 -3.28 -6.87
N LYS A 161 -9.98 -2.87 -5.62
CA LYS A 161 -9.49 -1.60 -5.09
C LYS A 161 -7.97 -1.50 -5.12
N HIS A 162 -7.26 -2.57 -4.71
CA HIS A 162 -5.80 -2.62 -4.74
C HIS A 162 -5.26 -2.57 -6.17
N ARG A 163 -5.82 -3.35 -7.07
CA ARG A 163 -5.40 -3.38 -8.49
C ARG A 163 -5.59 -2.03 -9.17
N ILE A 164 -6.69 -1.33 -8.93
CA ILE A 164 -6.91 0.01 -9.48
C ILE A 164 -5.94 1.03 -8.89
N ARG A 165 -5.64 0.98 -7.58
CA ARG A 165 -4.57 1.80 -7.00
C ARG A 165 -3.24 1.52 -7.68
N MET A 166 -2.85 0.26 -7.81
CA MET A 166 -1.62 -0.16 -8.49
C MET A 166 -1.56 0.40 -9.92
N THR A 167 -2.61 0.18 -10.72
CA THR A 167 -2.69 0.69 -12.09
C THR A 167 -2.52 2.20 -12.14
N LYS A 168 -3.17 2.94 -11.23
CA LYS A 168 -3.06 4.39 -11.16
C LYS A 168 -1.65 4.85 -10.77
N MET A 169 -1.01 4.17 -9.82
CA MET A 169 0.37 4.47 -9.41
C MET A 169 1.35 4.27 -10.57
N TYR A 170 1.27 3.15 -11.28
CA TYR A 170 2.13 2.88 -12.43
C TYR A 170 1.91 3.92 -13.54
N LEU A 171 0.66 4.24 -13.88
CA LEU A 171 0.34 5.29 -14.85
C LEU A 171 1.01 6.62 -14.51
N GLU A 172 0.94 7.04 -13.23
CA GLU A 172 1.55 8.32 -12.80
C GLU A 172 3.07 8.26 -12.73
N ALA A 173 3.63 7.11 -12.38
CA ALA A 173 5.08 6.91 -12.34
C ALA A 173 5.68 6.90 -13.75
N GLU A 174 5.09 6.16 -14.69
CA GLU A 174 5.56 6.03 -16.07
C GLU A 174 5.55 7.38 -16.80
N LYS A 175 4.55 8.23 -16.56
CA LYS A 175 4.47 9.59 -17.11
C LYS A 175 5.68 10.47 -16.72
N CYS A 176 6.33 10.17 -15.60
CA CYS A 176 7.47 10.94 -15.07
C CYS A 176 8.81 10.19 -15.21
N GLY A 177 8.81 8.96 -15.71
CA GLY A 177 10.00 8.11 -15.70
C GLY A 177 10.43 7.71 -14.29
N TYR A 178 9.49 7.59 -13.36
CA TYR A 178 9.71 7.20 -11.97
C TYR A 178 9.47 5.70 -11.76
N CYS A 179 10.16 5.11 -10.79
CA CYS A 179 9.82 3.78 -10.33
C CYS A 179 8.69 3.84 -9.28
N VAL A 180 7.84 2.82 -9.25
CA VAL A 180 6.87 2.64 -8.16
C VAL A 180 7.55 1.92 -7.00
N VAL A 181 7.42 2.47 -5.79
CA VAL A 181 7.92 1.84 -4.57
C VAL A 181 6.75 1.35 -3.73
N GLY A 182 6.75 0.03 -3.46
CA GLY A 182 5.75 -0.62 -2.61
C GLY A 182 6.01 -0.41 -1.13
N THR A 183 4.97 -0.61 -0.33
CA THR A 183 5.00 -0.46 1.13
C THR A 183 4.72 -1.78 1.85
N THR A 184 4.89 -2.91 1.15
CA THR A 184 4.74 -4.27 1.69
C THR A 184 5.80 -4.54 2.75
N ASN A 185 5.40 -5.18 3.83
CA ASN A 185 6.31 -5.61 4.91
C ASN A 185 6.47 -7.14 4.91
N LYS A 186 7.45 -7.65 5.68
CA LYS A 186 7.78 -9.08 5.72
C LYS A 186 6.59 -9.97 6.13
N THR A 187 5.66 -9.48 6.94
CA THR A 187 4.50 -10.25 7.40
C THR A 187 3.41 -10.38 6.34
N GLU A 188 3.43 -9.56 5.30
CA GLU A 188 2.50 -9.62 4.17
C GLU A 188 2.99 -10.53 3.04
N GLU A 189 4.27 -10.91 3.07
CA GLU A 189 4.90 -11.78 2.06
C GLU A 189 4.87 -13.28 2.44
N MET A 190 4.46 -13.60 3.67
CA MET A 190 4.28 -14.97 4.15
C MET A 190 2.85 -15.43 3.92
#